data_52fb2f6d1c9af9617aba428a90e6a4fd
#
_entry.id   52fb2f6d1c9af9617aba428a90e6a4fd
#
_cell.length_a   1.000
_cell.length_b   1.000
_cell.length_c   1.000
_cell.angle_alpha   90.00
_cell.angle_beta   90.00
_cell.angle_gamma   90.00
#
_symmetry.space_group_name_H-M   'P 1'
#
loop_
_entity.id
_entity.type
_entity.pdbx_description
1 polymer ?
#
loop_
_entity_poly.entity_id
_entity_poly.type
_entity_poly.pdbx_seq_one_letter_code
_entity_poly.pdbx_strand_id
1 'polypeptide(L)'
;HSYPSYDMPDFYRDKLKMNLMNHLKLTVKKYQLQIPSPNPLLAQMKVNYPEIFAVAHQMSQVFEMGTGIPLDEDEIGFIAIHIAANVEECNRLRSKKALIVCNTGQGAAIVLQNRIRNNIPRLEIQGTLSALDVGNTDVLAEVDFIISTVKMPPLDKPVFQVSPIISAAEIDRINRYLNGRLSTPRIHENDAGQ
;
A
#
# COMPACT_ATOMS: atom_id res chain seq x y z
N HIS A 1 9.35 -18.50 -5.09
CA HIS A 1 8.73 -17.44 -4.28
C HIS A 1 9.36 -16.12 -4.70
N SER A 2 8.66 -15.37 -5.58
CA SER A 2 9.08 -14.03 -5.95
C SER A 2 8.73 -13.14 -4.75
N TYR A 3 9.75 -12.65 -4.05
CA TYR A 3 9.57 -11.51 -3.15
C TYR A 3 8.86 -10.40 -3.92
N PRO A 4 7.86 -9.72 -3.36
CA PRO A 4 7.35 -8.53 -3.98
C PRO A 4 8.56 -7.63 -4.20
N SER A 5 8.93 -7.40 -5.46
CA SER A 5 9.90 -6.38 -5.79
C SER A 5 9.27 -5.08 -5.30
N TYR A 6 9.70 -4.64 -4.11
CA TYR A 6 9.39 -3.30 -3.66
C TYR A 6 10.08 -2.37 -4.67
N ASP A 7 9.36 -2.01 -5.71
CA ASP A 7 9.77 -0.98 -6.66
C ASP A 7 9.76 0.36 -5.91
N MET A 8 10.76 0.48 -5.01
CA MET A 8 10.90 1.61 -4.12
C MET A 8 11.68 2.69 -4.88
N PRO A 9 11.15 3.92 -5.00
CA PRO A 9 11.89 5.03 -5.58
C PRO A 9 13.24 5.23 -4.90
N ASP A 10 14.25 5.68 -5.65
CA ASP A 10 15.62 5.86 -5.16
C ASP A 10 15.69 6.67 -3.87
N PHE A 11 14.91 7.75 -3.77
CA PHE A 11 14.82 8.59 -2.57
C PHE A 11 14.48 7.77 -1.30
N TYR A 12 13.51 6.85 -1.38
CA TYR A 12 13.11 6.02 -0.24
C TYR A 12 14.12 4.93 0.05
N ARG A 13 14.79 4.43 -0.97
CA ARG A 13 15.88 3.46 -0.83
C ARG A 13 17.07 4.09 -0.10
N ASP A 14 17.45 5.29 -0.48
CA ASP A 14 18.54 6.03 0.17
C ASP A 14 18.18 6.43 1.61
N LYS A 15 16.94 6.85 1.84
CA LYS A 15 16.43 7.16 3.19
C LYS A 15 16.47 5.93 4.10
N LEU A 16 15.99 4.78 3.61
CA LEU A 16 16.04 3.52 4.36
C LEU A 16 17.48 3.12 4.68
N LYS A 17 18.37 3.18 3.68
CA LYS A 17 19.79 2.89 3.85
C LYS A 17 20.40 3.76 4.94
N MET A 18 20.15 5.07 4.91
CA MET A 18 20.68 6.00 5.89
C MET A 18 20.16 5.72 7.30
N ASN A 19 18.85 5.45 7.44
CA ASN A 19 18.23 5.12 8.72
C ASN A 19 18.79 3.81 9.30
N LEU A 20 18.92 2.77 8.46
CA LEU A 20 19.49 1.48 8.88
C LEU A 20 20.97 1.62 9.25
N MET A 21 21.77 2.37 8.48
CA MET A 21 23.16 2.60 8.83
C MET A 21 23.33 3.31 10.18
N ASN A 22 22.50 4.30 10.48
CA ASN A 22 22.53 5.01 11.77
C ASN A 22 22.12 4.07 12.91
N HIS A 23 21.08 3.26 12.72
CA HIS A 23 20.65 2.24 13.69
C HIS A 23 21.79 1.24 13.94
N LEU A 24 22.32 0.60 12.89
CA LEU A 24 23.36 -0.41 13.01
C LEU A 24 24.65 0.10 13.65
N LYS A 25 25.04 1.37 13.41
CA LYS A 25 26.17 1.98 14.14
C LYS A 25 25.96 2.02 15.65
N LEU A 26 24.74 2.28 16.10
CA LEU A 26 24.39 2.25 17.52
C LEU A 26 24.34 0.82 18.05
N THR A 27 23.82 -0.12 17.29
CA THR A 27 23.78 -1.55 17.61
C THR A 27 25.19 -2.11 17.82
N VAL A 28 26.15 -1.78 16.95
CA VAL A 28 27.57 -2.18 17.13
C VAL A 28 28.13 -1.67 18.45
N LYS A 29 27.87 -0.40 18.81
CA LYS A 29 28.33 0.17 20.08
C LYS A 29 27.69 -0.49 21.29
N LYS A 30 26.37 -0.77 21.23
CA LYS A 30 25.66 -1.47 22.30
C LYS A 30 26.22 -2.89 22.47
N TYR A 31 26.45 -3.60 21.39
CA TYR A 31 27.06 -4.93 21.41
C TYR A 31 28.44 -4.91 22.09
N GLN A 32 29.32 -3.98 21.70
CA GLN A 32 30.66 -3.81 22.30
C GLN A 32 30.60 -3.49 23.79
N LEU A 33 29.60 -2.74 24.23
CA LEU A 33 29.38 -2.35 25.62
C LEU A 33 28.48 -3.30 26.40
N GLN A 34 28.01 -4.38 25.78
CA GLN A 34 27.08 -5.36 26.36
C GLN A 34 25.79 -4.72 26.92
N ILE A 35 25.29 -3.67 26.26
CA ILE A 35 24.05 -2.98 26.65
C ILE A 35 22.86 -3.71 26.02
N PRO A 36 21.94 -4.27 26.82
CA PRO A 36 20.74 -4.90 26.29
C PRO A 36 19.80 -3.90 25.63
N SER A 37 19.12 -4.31 24.56
CA SER A 37 18.23 -3.46 23.77
C SER A 37 16.91 -4.17 23.50
N PRO A 38 16.06 -4.41 24.53
CA PRO A 38 14.80 -5.12 24.34
C PRO A 38 13.85 -4.33 23.45
N ASN A 39 13.18 -5.04 22.52
CA ASN A 39 12.23 -4.45 21.59
C ASN A 39 10.79 -4.73 22.04
N PRO A 40 10.06 -3.75 22.57
CA PRO A 40 8.69 -3.95 23.03
C PRO A 40 7.69 -4.24 21.91
N LEU A 41 8.07 -4.00 20.64
CA LEU A 41 7.22 -4.21 19.47
C LEU A 41 7.54 -5.52 18.74
N LEU A 42 8.51 -6.32 19.20
CA LEU A 42 8.96 -7.53 18.50
C LEU A 42 7.80 -8.49 18.15
N ALA A 43 6.95 -8.81 19.15
CA ALA A 43 5.82 -9.71 18.94
C ALA A 43 4.83 -9.17 17.92
N GLN A 44 4.55 -7.86 17.96
CA GLN A 44 3.65 -7.19 17.02
C GLN A 44 4.24 -7.17 15.60
N MET A 45 5.54 -6.95 15.46
CA MET A 45 6.23 -6.99 14.16
C MET A 45 6.15 -8.37 13.52
N LYS A 46 6.36 -9.42 14.27
CA LYS A 46 6.26 -10.80 13.77
C LYS A 46 4.85 -11.16 13.29
N VAL A 47 3.83 -10.66 13.98
CA VAL A 47 2.42 -10.94 13.64
C VAL A 47 1.91 -10.09 12.48
N ASN A 48 2.18 -8.78 12.50
CA ASN A 48 1.59 -7.83 11.55
C ASN A 48 2.42 -7.67 10.27
N TYR A 49 3.73 -7.94 10.34
CA TYR A 49 4.68 -7.75 9.22
C TYR A 49 5.60 -8.96 9.02
N PRO A 50 5.07 -10.20 8.90
CA PRO A 50 5.89 -11.42 8.85
C PRO A 50 6.86 -11.43 7.67
N GLU A 51 6.46 -10.92 6.49
CA GLU A 51 7.32 -10.84 5.31
C GLU A 51 8.47 -9.85 5.50
N ILE A 52 8.19 -8.68 6.11
CA ILE A 52 9.21 -7.68 6.41
C ILE A 52 10.18 -8.23 7.47
N PHE A 53 9.67 -8.94 8.46
CA PHE A 53 10.51 -9.57 9.49
C PHE A 53 11.44 -10.63 8.87
N ALA A 54 10.95 -11.42 7.90
CA ALA A 54 11.78 -12.37 7.16
C ALA A 54 12.90 -11.68 6.37
N VAL A 55 12.61 -10.54 5.73
CA VAL A 55 13.64 -9.72 5.05
C VAL A 55 14.66 -9.18 6.04
N ALA A 56 14.21 -8.65 7.18
CA ALA A 56 15.09 -8.16 8.24
C ALA A 56 16.03 -9.26 8.77
N HIS A 57 15.51 -10.48 8.92
CA HIS A 57 16.31 -11.64 9.32
C HIS A 57 17.38 -12.00 8.28
N GLN A 58 17.06 -11.95 6.97
CA GLN A 58 18.09 -12.14 5.93
C GLN A 58 19.16 -11.05 5.96
N MET A 59 18.75 -9.78 6.19
CA MET A 59 19.70 -8.68 6.34
C MET A 59 20.60 -8.87 7.55
N SER A 60 20.11 -9.40 8.66
CA SER A 60 20.94 -9.69 9.85
C SER A 60 22.03 -10.72 9.56
N GLN A 61 21.74 -11.75 8.76
CA GLN A 61 22.74 -12.74 8.35
C GLN A 61 23.86 -12.10 7.50
N VAL A 62 23.50 -11.21 6.57
CA VAL A 62 24.49 -10.47 5.76
C VAL A 62 25.34 -9.57 6.64
N PHE A 63 24.73 -8.90 7.62
CA PHE A 63 25.43 -8.05 8.57
C PHE A 63 26.43 -8.85 9.43
N GLU A 64 26.00 -10.01 9.96
CA GLU A 64 26.84 -10.91 10.74
C GLU A 64 28.04 -11.44 9.93
N MET A 65 27.80 -11.85 8.66
CA MET A 65 28.87 -12.27 7.75
C MET A 65 29.90 -11.16 7.51
N GLY A 66 29.47 -9.90 7.43
CA GLY A 66 30.34 -8.76 7.15
C GLY A 66 31.07 -8.21 8.38
N THR A 67 30.51 -8.37 9.57
CA THR A 67 31.02 -7.73 10.81
C THR A 67 31.47 -8.69 11.88
N GLY A 68 31.05 -9.97 11.80
CA GLY A 68 31.24 -10.96 12.88
C GLY A 68 30.34 -10.71 14.09
N ILE A 69 29.37 -9.80 14.03
CA ILE A 69 28.48 -9.45 15.13
C ILE A 69 27.10 -10.07 14.89
N PRO A 70 26.68 -11.07 15.68
CA PRO A 70 25.32 -11.60 15.58
C PRO A 70 24.31 -10.59 16.09
N LEU A 71 23.17 -10.49 15.41
CA LEU A 71 22.03 -9.71 15.88
C LEU A 71 21.00 -10.63 16.52
N ASP A 72 20.53 -10.27 17.70
CA ASP A 72 19.44 -10.97 18.37
C ASP A 72 18.09 -10.63 17.73
N GLU A 73 17.03 -11.31 18.15
CA GLU A 73 15.69 -11.08 17.61
C GLU A 73 15.16 -9.68 17.87
N ASP A 74 15.55 -9.04 18.95
CA ASP A 74 15.16 -7.68 19.29
C ASP A 74 15.75 -6.68 18.28
N GLU A 75 17.02 -6.81 17.94
CA GLU A 75 17.70 -5.98 16.94
C GLU A 75 17.17 -6.27 15.52
N ILE A 76 16.87 -7.52 15.18
CA ILE A 76 16.17 -7.87 13.92
C ILE A 76 14.80 -7.20 13.87
N GLY A 77 14.07 -7.17 14.98
CA GLY A 77 12.79 -6.47 15.11
C GLY A 77 12.91 -4.97 14.87
N PHE A 78 13.98 -4.31 15.35
CA PHE A 78 14.22 -2.89 15.06
C PHE A 78 14.54 -2.65 13.58
N ILE A 79 15.30 -3.51 12.92
CA ILE A 79 15.52 -3.46 11.48
C ILE A 79 14.18 -3.57 10.74
N ALA A 80 13.33 -4.53 11.15
CA ALA A 80 12.00 -4.70 10.56
C ALA A 80 11.12 -3.46 10.73
N ILE A 81 11.16 -2.77 11.87
CA ILE A 81 10.45 -1.50 12.11
C ILE A 81 10.91 -0.42 11.13
N HIS A 82 12.23 -0.26 10.90
CA HIS A 82 12.75 0.70 9.94
C HIS A 82 12.28 0.42 8.51
N ILE A 83 12.27 -0.85 8.12
CA ILE A 83 11.77 -1.27 6.79
C ILE A 83 10.27 -0.99 6.68
N ALA A 84 9.47 -1.41 7.68
CA ALA A 84 8.02 -1.21 7.68
C ALA A 84 7.65 0.27 7.60
N ALA A 85 8.25 1.12 8.43
CA ALA A 85 8.00 2.57 8.41
C ALA A 85 8.30 3.20 7.05
N ASN A 86 9.38 2.79 6.40
CA ASN A 86 9.76 3.30 5.08
C ASN A 86 8.81 2.81 3.98
N VAL A 87 8.39 1.54 4.03
CA VAL A 87 7.41 0.95 3.10
C VAL A 87 6.04 1.64 3.25
N GLU A 88 5.57 1.85 4.47
CA GLU A 88 4.30 2.53 4.74
C GLU A 88 4.33 3.98 4.22
N GLU A 89 5.41 4.71 4.45
CA GLU A 89 5.57 6.07 3.96
C GLU A 89 5.58 6.12 2.42
N CYS A 90 6.33 5.22 1.77
CA CYS A 90 6.36 5.09 0.33
C CYS A 90 4.97 4.75 -0.24
N ASN A 91 4.24 3.84 0.41
CA ASN A 91 2.89 3.49 0.01
C ASN A 91 1.91 4.65 0.15
N ARG A 92 2.00 5.43 1.22
CA ARG A 92 1.16 6.61 1.44
C ARG A 92 1.35 7.68 0.36
N LEU A 93 2.57 7.91 -0.09
CA LEU A 93 2.87 8.90 -1.14
C LEU A 93 2.57 8.39 -2.56
N ARG A 94 2.41 7.08 -2.73
CA ARG A 94 1.93 6.45 -3.95
C ARG A 94 0.42 6.20 -3.93
N SER A 95 -0.30 6.70 -2.91
CA SER A 95 -1.75 6.56 -2.86
C SER A 95 -2.36 7.29 -4.06
N LYS A 96 -3.27 6.59 -4.75
CA LYS A 96 -4.10 7.17 -5.79
C LYS A 96 -5.38 7.69 -5.17
N LYS A 97 -5.90 8.77 -5.73
CA LYS A 97 -7.16 9.38 -5.30
C LYS A 97 -8.30 8.91 -6.18
N ALA A 98 -9.40 8.48 -5.59
CA ALA A 98 -10.59 8.09 -6.34
C ALA A 98 -11.85 8.78 -5.83
N LEU A 99 -12.78 9.00 -6.74
CA LEU A 99 -14.14 9.40 -6.47
C LEU A 99 -15.05 8.16 -6.57
N ILE A 100 -15.95 7.98 -5.61
CA ILE A 100 -17.02 6.99 -5.73
C ILE A 100 -18.26 7.64 -6.34
N VAL A 101 -18.84 6.97 -7.33
CA VAL A 101 -20.12 7.37 -7.93
C VAL A 101 -21.14 6.26 -7.69
N CYS A 102 -22.19 6.58 -6.92
CA CYS A 102 -23.16 5.60 -6.49
C CYS A 102 -24.57 6.19 -6.43
N ASN A 103 -25.53 5.57 -7.13
CA ASN A 103 -26.94 5.97 -7.13
C ASN A 103 -27.82 5.11 -6.21
N THR A 104 -27.25 4.08 -5.54
CA THR A 104 -28.02 3.10 -4.72
C THR A 104 -28.32 3.58 -3.29
N GLY A 105 -28.08 4.88 -3.00
CA GLY A 105 -28.33 5.48 -1.70
C GLY A 105 -27.11 5.44 -0.75
N GLN A 106 -27.20 6.25 0.32
CA GLN A 106 -26.08 6.49 1.24
C GLN A 106 -25.57 5.21 1.93
N GLY A 107 -26.47 4.28 2.29
CA GLY A 107 -26.07 3.04 2.96
C GLY A 107 -25.16 2.16 2.09
N ALA A 108 -25.50 1.97 0.82
CA ALA A 108 -24.69 1.18 -0.12
C ALA A 108 -23.34 1.87 -0.40
N ALA A 109 -23.33 3.19 -0.51
CA ALA A 109 -22.10 3.96 -0.70
C ALA A 109 -21.14 3.81 0.49
N ILE A 110 -21.65 3.83 1.73
CA ILE A 110 -20.85 3.61 2.94
C ILE A 110 -20.25 2.19 2.97
N VAL A 111 -21.05 1.18 2.64
CA VAL A 111 -20.57 -0.23 2.59
C VAL A 111 -19.46 -0.36 1.56
N LEU A 112 -19.65 0.18 0.35
CA LEU A 112 -18.66 0.16 -0.72
C LEU A 112 -17.36 0.87 -0.28
N GLN A 113 -17.48 2.07 0.28
CA GLN A 113 -16.35 2.86 0.77
C GLN A 113 -15.55 2.12 1.83
N ASN A 114 -16.22 1.50 2.81
CA ASN A 114 -15.55 0.75 3.87
C ASN A 114 -14.84 -0.50 3.31
N ARG A 115 -15.48 -1.22 2.39
CA ARG A 115 -14.82 -2.37 1.75
C ARG A 115 -13.61 -1.97 0.94
N ILE A 116 -13.67 -0.87 0.21
CA ILE A 116 -12.54 -0.34 -0.55
C ILE A 116 -11.40 0.04 0.42
N ARG A 117 -11.68 0.80 1.46
CA ARG A 117 -10.66 1.22 2.45
C ARG A 117 -9.97 0.04 3.12
N ASN A 118 -10.73 -1.00 3.46
CA ASN A 118 -10.19 -2.18 4.14
C ASN A 118 -9.35 -3.09 3.22
N ASN A 119 -9.59 -3.05 1.90
CA ASN A 119 -8.94 -3.98 0.96
C ASN A 119 -7.96 -3.30 -0.01
N ILE A 120 -7.97 -1.96 -0.09
CA ILE A 120 -7.11 -1.18 -0.99
C ILE A 120 -6.46 -0.02 -0.21
N PRO A 121 -5.47 -0.29 0.65
CA PRO A 121 -4.88 0.71 1.54
C PRO A 121 -4.16 1.86 0.81
N ARG A 122 -3.83 1.67 -0.47
CA ARG A 122 -3.20 2.69 -1.34
C ARG A 122 -4.20 3.60 -2.04
N LEU A 123 -5.48 3.51 -1.70
CA LEU A 123 -6.54 4.28 -2.33
C LEU A 123 -7.15 5.26 -1.34
N GLU A 124 -7.05 6.53 -1.66
CA GLU A 124 -7.69 7.62 -0.94
C GLU A 124 -9.02 7.97 -1.61
N ILE A 125 -10.12 7.80 -0.89
CA ILE A 125 -11.45 8.17 -1.37
C ILE A 125 -11.70 9.64 -1.04
N GLN A 126 -11.78 10.49 -2.06
CA GLN A 126 -12.00 11.93 -1.92
C GLN A 126 -13.46 12.27 -1.62
N GLY A 127 -14.40 11.41 -2.01
CA GLY A 127 -15.82 11.62 -1.76
C GLY A 127 -16.69 10.58 -2.45
N THR A 128 -18.01 10.75 -2.25
CA THR A 128 -19.02 9.96 -2.93
C THR A 128 -20.07 10.92 -3.51
N LEU A 129 -20.35 10.79 -4.79
CA LEU A 129 -21.34 11.60 -5.51
C LEU A 129 -22.38 10.72 -6.19
N SER A 130 -23.52 11.33 -6.54
CA SER A 130 -24.46 10.74 -7.50
C SER A 130 -23.94 10.90 -8.92
N ALA A 131 -24.39 10.05 -9.86
CA ALA A 131 -24.00 10.18 -11.26
C ALA A 131 -24.47 11.50 -11.89
N LEU A 132 -25.50 12.14 -11.32
CA LEU A 132 -26.02 13.43 -11.80
C LEU A 132 -25.12 14.61 -11.42
N ASP A 133 -24.36 14.46 -10.31
CA ASP A 133 -23.55 15.56 -9.76
C ASP A 133 -22.12 15.56 -10.31
N VAL A 134 -21.69 14.48 -10.95
CA VAL A 134 -20.30 14.30 -11.41
C VAL A 134 -19.89 15.37 -12.43
N GLY A 135 -20.80 15.82 -13.29
CA GLY A 135 -20.51 16.86 -14.30
C GLY A 135 -20.39 18.28 -13.75
N ASN A 136 -20.81 18.52 -12.50
CA ASN A 136 -20.94 19.85 -11.89
C ASN A 136 -19.95 20.08 -10.74
N THR A 137 -18.85 19.32 -10.69
CA THR A 137 -17.93 19.38 -9.56
C THR A 137 -16.46 19.48 -9.99
N ASP A 138 -15.69 20.31 -9.28
CA ASP A 138 -14.25 20.43 -9.45
C ASP A 138 -13.47 19.22 -8.89
N VAL A 139 -14.15 18.35 -8.15
CA VAL A 139 -13.54 17.15 -7.52
C VAL A 139 -12.93 16.20 -8.57
N LEU A 140 -13.45 16.19 -9.80
CA LEU A 140 -12.87 15.38 -10.88
C LEU A 140 -11.42 15.76 -11.20
N ALA A 141 -11.04 17.02 -11.04
CA ALA A 141 -9.67 17.47 -11.27
C ALA A 141 -8.69 16.91 -10.23
N GLU A 142 -9.18 16.63 -9.01
CA GLU A 142 -8.38 16.21 -7.86
C GLU A 142 -8.21 14.71 -7.73
N VAL A 143 -8.90 13.90 -8.57
CA VAL A 143 -8.85 12.44 -8.50
C VAL A 143 -8.13 11.83 -9.70
N ASP A 144 -7.51 10.68 -9.50
CA ASP A 144 -6.82 9.92 -10.55
C ASP A 144 -7.81 9.08 -11.37
N PHE A 145 -8.89 8.59 -10.76
CA PHE A 145 -9.89 7.73 -11.39
C PHE A 145 -11.22 7.70 -10.62
N ILE A 146 -12.21 7.06 -11.19
CA ILE A 146 -13.57 6.94 -10.64
C ILE A 146 -13.91 5.48 -10.41
N ILE A 147 -14.56 5.18 -9.29
CA ILE A 147 -15.19 3.89 -9.00
C ILE A 147 -16.70 4.10 -9.06
N SER A 148 -17.39 3.48 -9.98
CA SER A 148 -18.82 3.70 -10.20
C SER A 148 -19.62 2.42 -10.08
N THR A 149 -20.75 2.48 -9.37
CA THR A 149 -21.74 1.37 -9.33
C THR A 149 -22.74 1.44 -10.50
N VAL A 150 -22.68 2.48 -11.31
CA VAL A 150 -23.53 2.70 -12.48
C VAL A 150 -22.71 2.93 -13.73
N LYS A 151 -23.29 2.69 -14.89
CA LYS A 151 -22.65 2.99 -16.16
C LYS A 151 -22.48 4.51 -16.30
N MET A 152 -21.25 4.95 -16.54
CA MET A 152 -20.90 6.36 -16.72
C MET A 152 -20.74 6.71 -18.20
N PRO A 153 -21.03 7.95 -18.60
CA PRO A 153 -20.63 8.44 -19.92
C PRO A 153 -19.09 8.47 -20.03
N PRO A 154 -18.55 8.60 -21.24
CA PRO A 154 -17.11 8.80 -21.42
C PRO A 154 -16.63 10.03 -20.64
N LEU A 155 -15.57 9.83 -19.83
CA LEU A 155 -14.92 10.87 -19.03
C LEU A 155 -13.41 10.86 -19.32
N ASP A 156 -12.74 11.97 -19.07
CA ASP A 156 -11.27 12.06 -19.21
C ASP A 156 -10.50 11.25 -18.16
N LYS A 157 -11.21 10.73 -17.16
CA LYS A 157 -10.65 9.88 -16.10
C LYS A 157 -11.03 8.42 -16.31
N PRO A 158 -10.14 7.47 -15.95
CA PRO A 158 -10.49 6.05 -15.92
C PRO A 158 -11.70 5.79 -15.02
N VAL A 159 -12.60 4.94 -15.46
CA VAL A 159 -13.78 4.53 -14.67
C VAL A 159 -13.74 3.03 -14.44
N PHE A 160 -13.76 2.63 -13.18
CA PHE A 160 -13.94 1.25 -12.75
C PHE A 160 -15.40 1.03 -12.38
N GLN A 161 -16.15 0.37 -13.27
CA GLN A 161 -17.49 -0.07 -12.91
C GLN A 161 -17.40 -1.28 -12.01
N VAL A 162 -18.11 -1.22 -10.87
CA VAL A 162 -18.12 -2.24 -9.81
C VAL A 162 -19.54 -2.49 -9.31
N SER A 163 -19.73 -3.63 -8.67
CA SER A 163 -20.97 -3.95 -7.96
C SER A 163 -21.12 -3.07 -6.70
N PRO A 164 -22.34 -2.72 -6.28
CA PRO A 164 -22.57 -2.00 -5.01
C PRO A 164 -21.95 -2.74 -3.79
N ILE A 165 -21.90 -4.08 -3.86
CA ILE A 165 -21.13 -4.93 -2.95
C ILE A 165 -19.93 -5.44 -3.72
N ILE A 166 -18.85 -4.64 -3.71
CA ILE A 166 -17.64 -4.94 -4.48
C ILE A 166 -17.10 -6.34 -4.19
N SER A 167 -16.85 -7.11 -5.25
CA SER A 167 -16.31 -8.47 -5.19
C SER A 167 -14.78 -8.49 -5.06
N ALA A 168 -14.22 -9.64 -4.68
CA ALA A 168 -12.78 -9.83 -4.61
C ALA A 168 -12.09 -9.64 -5.98
N ALA A 169 -12.73 -10.07 -7.07
CA ALA A 169 -12.20 -9.91 -8.43
C ALA A 169 -12.15 -8.43 -8.86
N GLU A 170 -13.15 -7.63 -8.48
CA GLU A 170 -13.16 -6.18 -8.75
C GLU A 170 -12.10 -5.45 -7.93
N ILE A 171 -11.90 -5.84 -6.66
CA ILE A 171 -10.81 -5.33 -5.81
C ILE A 171 -9.46 -5.67 -6.44
N ASP A 172 -9.23 -6.91 -6.88
CA ASP A 172 -7.99 -7.33 -7.54
C ASP A 172 -7.73 -6.54 -8.84
N ARG A 173 -8.77 -6.27 -9.63
CA ARG A 173 -8.67 -5.44 -10.84
C ARG A 173 -8.17 -4.02 -10.52
N ILE A 174 -8.71 -3.38 -9.48
CA ILE A 174 -8.27 -2.05 -9.04
C ILE A 174 -6.83 -2.12 -8.52
N ASN A 175 -6.49 -3.13 -7.70
CA ASN A 175 -5.14 -3.31 -7.19
C ASN A 175 -4.11 -3.52 -8.31
N ARG A 176 -4.44 -4.26 -9.37
CA ARG A 176 -3.55 -4.42 -10.55
C ARG A 176 -3.32 -3.11 -11.28
N TYR A 177 -4.34 -2.26 -11.40
CA TYR A 177 -4.19 -0.92 -11.96
C TYR A 177 -3.29 -0.03 -11.09
N LEU A 178 -3.50 -0.03 -9.78
CA LEU A 178 -2.69 0.75 -8.83
C LEU A 178 -1.21 0.32 -8.83
N ASN A 179 -0.95 -0.95 -9.14
CA ASN A 179 0.40 -1.51 -9.24
C ASN A 179 1.04 -1.38 -10.64
N GLY A 180 0.40 -0.65 -11.57
CA GLY A 180 0.89 -0.49 -12.95
C GLY A 180 0.86 -1.76 -13.80
N ARG A 181 0.15 -2.81 -13.34
CA ARG A 181 0.03 -4.11 -14.05
C ARG A 181 -1.18 -4.19 -14.98
N LEU A 182 -1.99 -3.14 -15.01
CA LEU A 182 -3.11 -2.96 -15.93
C LEU A 182 -3.00 -1.59 -16.57
N SER A 183 -3.11 -1.55 -17.91
CA SER A 183 -3.37 -0.32 -18.63
C SER A 183 -4.72 0.24 -18.20
N THR A 184 -4.90 1.56 -18.35
CA THR A 184 -6.16 2.27 -18.11
C THR A 184 -7.33 1.47 -18.70
N PRO A 185 -8.42 1.19 -17.95
CA PRO A 185 -9.58 0.54 -18.53
C PRO A 185 -10.10 1.43 -19.66
N ARG A 186 -9.99 0.94 -20.89
CA ARG A 186 -10.63 1.62 -22.04
C ARG A 186 -12.14 1.51 -21.85
N ILE A 187 -12.80 2.65 -21.95
CA ILE A 187 -14.25 2.72 -22.06
C ILE A 187 -14.60 2.11 -23.41
N HIS A 188 -14.99 0.86 -23.43
CA HIS A 188 -15.56 0.02 -24.48
C HIS A 188 -14.78 -1.29 -24.68
N GLU A 189 -15.24 -2.31 -23.98
CA GLU A 189 -15.38 -3.60 -24.63
C GLU A 189 -16.74 -4.14 -24.23
N ASN A 190 -17.62 -4.18 -25.24
CA ASN A 190 -18.88 -4.88 -25.20
C ASN A 190 -18.62 -6.35 -24.92
N ASP A 191 -19.04 -6.86 -23.78
CA ASP A 191 -19.53 -8.24 -23.71
C ASP A 191 -21.00 -8.22 -24.15
N ALA A 192 -21.18 -8.09 -25.45
CA ALA A 192 -22.34 -8.62 -26.16
C ALA A 192 -21.92 -10.02 -26.60
N GLY A 193 -22.45 -11.05 -25.92
CA GLY A 193 -22.19 -12.40 -26.37
C GLY A 193 -22.75 -13.47 -25.44
N GLN A 194 -24.05 -13.76 -25.66
CA GLN A 194 -24.80 -15.00 -25.38
C GLN A 194 -25.25 -15.28 -23.97
#